data_f05251f845f311a8a14e42d25d9a895b
#
_entry.id   f05251f845f311a8a14e42d25d9a895b
#
_cell.length_a   1.000
_cell.length_b   1.000
_cell.length_c   1.000
_cell.angle_alpha   90.00
_cell.angle_beta   90.00
_cell.angle_gamma   90.00
#
_symmetry.space_group_name_H-M   'P 1'
#
loop_
_entity.id
_entity.type
_entity.pdbx_description
1 polymer ?
#
loop_
_entity_poly.entity_id
_entity_poly.type
_entity_poly.pdbx_seq_one_letter_code
_entity_poly.pdbx_strand_id
1 'polypeptide(L)'
;MQSAITHLFAGVPVSDLDASIDWYARFFGRPPDMRAGKEILWEVDEHVTLFIEPNAARAGAGRITFAVAGLDALLERLAAQRIEHEPIETYSNGVRHVNVSDPDGNAIAFAEPPDAASASARSAGTGASS
;
A
#
# COMPACT_ATOMS: atom_id res chain seq x y z
N MET A 1 27.00 -4.03 3.49
CA MET A 1 26.96 -3.39 4.82
C MET A 1 25.57 -3.57 5.45
N GLN A 2 25.55 -3.89 6.71
CA GLN A 2 24.31 -4.12 7.42
C GLN A 2 23.86 -2.85 8.14
N SER A 3 22.61 -2.48 7.92
CA SER A 3 22.03 -1.33 8.60
C SER A 3 21.59 -1.69 10.02
N ALA A 4 21.67 -0.74 10.94
CA ALA A 4 21.08 -0.89 12.26
C ALA A 4 19.55 -0.80 12.19
N ILE A 5 19.00 -0.24 11.11
CA ILE A 5 17.56 -0.14 10.90
C ILE A 5 17.07 -1.48 10.36
N THR A 6 16.13 -2.10 11.07
CA THR A 6 15.68 -3.44 10.73
C THR A 6 14.23 -3.51 10.31
N HIS A 7 13.46 -2.45 10.52
CA HIS A 7 12.02 -2.48 10.23
C HIS A 7 11.51 -1.06 9.95
N LEU A 8 10.53 -0.95 9.07
CA LEU A 8 9.85 0.32 8.79
C LEU A 8 8.40 0.23 9.26
N PHE A 9 8.00 1.18 10.10
CA PHE A 9 6.60 1.37 10.46
C PHE A 9 6.11 2.65 9.79
N ALA A 10 5.11 2.52 8.92
CA ALA A 10 4.51 3.67 8.25
C ALA A 10 3.16 3.97 8.89
N GLY A 11 3.03 5.14 9.47
CA GLY A 11 1.82 5.53 10.19
C GLY A 11 0.93 6.45 9.38
N VAL A 12 -0.38 6.16 9.37
CA VAL A 12 -1.37 6.95 8.64
C VAL A 12 -2.39 7.51 9.62
N PRO A 13 -2.52 8.83 9.72
CA PRO A 13 -3.52 9.43 10.62
C PRO A 13 -4.91 9.35 9.99
N VAL A 14 -5.88 8.93 10.77
CA VAL A 14 -7.27 8.78 10.31
C VAL A 14 -8.22 9.46 11.29
N SER A 15 -9.39 9.90 10.80
CA SER A 15 -10.37 10.58 11.65
C SER A 15 -11.38 9.62 12.26
N ASP A 16 -11.73 8.54 11.55
CA ASP A 16 -12.71 7.55 12.00
C ASP A 16 -12.03 6.19 11.96
N LEU A 17 -11.66 5.68 13.12
CA LEU A 17 -10.87 4.45 13.19
C LEU A 17 -11.64 3.25 12.64
N ASP A 18 -12.92 3.09 13.01
CA ASP A 18 -13.68 1.93 12.57
C ASP A 18 -13.90 1.92 11.07
N ALA A 19 -14.24 3.06 10.48
CA ALA A 19 -14.39 3.17 9.03
C ALA A 19 -13.07 2.90 8.32
N SER A 20 -11.97 3.36 8.90
CA SER A 20 -10.64 3.17 8.33
C SER A 20 -10.18 1.73 8.43
N ILE A 21 -10.47 1.05 9.53
CA ILE A 21 -10.16 -0.38 9.66
C ILE A 21 -10.86 -1.16 8.54
N ASP A 22 -12.13 -0.88 8.28
CA ASP A 22 -12.85 -1.54 7.21
C ASP A 22 -12.21 -1.26 5.85
N TRP A 23 -11.89 -0.01 5.57
CA TRP A 23 -11.30 0.37 4.29
C TRP A 23 -9.93 -0.28 4.08
N TYR A 24 -9.06 -0.22 5.09
CA TYR A 24 -7.71 -0.81 4.96
C TYR A 24 -7.76 -2.33 4.90
N ALA A 25 -8.73 -2.97 5.57
CA ALA A 25 -8.91 -4.41 5.43
C ALA A 25 -9.28 -4.79 3.99
N ARG A 26 -10.13 -4.00 3.35
CA ARG A 26 -10.45 -4.20 1.92
C ARG A 26 -9.25 -3.88 1.03
N PHE A 27 -8.52 -2.83 1.37
CA PHE A 27 -7.33 -2.42 0.61
C PHE A 27 -6.26 -3.51 0.62
N PHE A 28 -5.95 -4.08 1.78
CA PHE A 28 -4.95 -5.14 1.89
C PHE A 28 -5.52 -6.54 1.59
N GLY A 29 -6.84 -6.68 1.53
CA GLY A 29 -7.50 -7.95 1.27
C GLY A 29 -7.50 -8.89 2.46
N ARG A 30 -7.33 -8.37 3.67
CA ARG A 30 -7.31 -9.17 4.89
C ARG A 30 -7.50 -8.29 6.12
N PRO A 31 -7.95 -8.87 7.25
CA PRO A 31 -8.07 -8.11 8.49
C PRO A 31 -6.70 -7.70 9.02
N PRO A 32 -6.65 -6.74 9.95
CA PRO A 32 -5.37 -6.34 10.53
C PRO A 32 -4.70 -7.48 11.28
N ASP A 33 -3.38 -7.42 11.35
CA ASP A 33 -2.58 -8.46 12.01
C ASP A 33 -2.53 -8.28 13.51
N MET A 34 -2.56 -7.04 14.00
CA MET A 34 -2.56 -6.80 15.43
C MET A 34 -3.04 -5.39 15.77
N ARG A 35 -3.34 -5.20 17.04
CA ARG A 35 -3.69 -3.90 17.59
C ARG A 35 -2.70 -3.60 18.72
N ALA A 36 -2.15 -2.40 18.70
CA ALA A 36 -1.23 -1.92 19.74
C ALA A 36 -1.77 -0.58 20.25
N GLY A 37 -2.42 -0.59 21.42
CA GLY A 37 -3.11 0.60 21.90
C GLY A 37 -4.21 1.02 20.95
N LYS A 38 -4.10 2.24 20.41
CA LYS A 38 -5.05 2.75 19.43
C LYS A 38 -4.61 2.51 17.99
N GLU A 39 -3.42 1.93 17.81
CA GLU A 39 -2.88 1.67 16.48
C GLU A 39 -3.35 0.32 15.97
N ILE A 40 -3.72 0.28 14.69
CA ILE A 40 -4.16 -0.94 14.02
C ILE A 40 -3.13 -1.22 12.94
N LEU A 41 -2.56 -2.42 12.94
CA LEU A 41 -1.37 -2.74 12.15
C LEU A 41 -1.63 -3.83 11.13
N TRP A 42 -1.06 -3.62 9.93
CA TRP A 42 -0.98 -4.64 8.87
C TRP A 42 0.49 -4.87 8.55
N GLU A 43 0.94 -6.10 8.67
CA GLU A 43 2.29 -6.48 8.26
C GLU A 43 2.29 -6.66 6.75
N VAL A 44 2.87 -5.68 6.05
CA VAL A 44 2.93 -5.69 4.58
C VAL A 44 3.98 -6.66 4.10
N ASP A 45 5.07 -6.75 4.84
CA ASP A 45 6.23 -7.59 4.54
C ASP A 45 6.90 -7.86 5.89
N GLU A 46 7.83 -8.79 5.96
CA GLU A 46 8.49 -9.11 7.24
C GLU A 46 9.25 -7.91 7.84
N HIS A 47 9.57 -6.91 7.03
CA HIS A 47 10.30 -5.72 7.47
C HIS A 47 9.52 -4.43 7.35
N VAL A 48 8.25 -4.50 6.96
CA VAL A 48 7.42 -3.32 6.72
C VAL A 48 6.03 -3.51 7.32
N THR A 49 5.64 -2.58 8.17
CA THR A 49 4.30 -2.58 8.77
C THR A 49 3.64 -1.23 8.51
N LEU A 50 2.41 -1.24 8.04
CA LEU A 50 1.60 -0.03 7.98
C LEU A 50 0.64 -0.05 9.17
N PHE A 51 0.51 1.08 9.85
CA PHE A 51 -0.51 1.20 10.89
C PHE A 51 -1.35 2.46 10.68
N ILE A 52 -2.59 2.39 11.12
CA ILE A 52 -3.47 3.55 11.17
C ILE A 52 -3.67 3.93 12.63
N GLU A 53 -3.82 5.23 12.88
CA GLU A 53 -4.04 5.73 14.22
C GLU A 53 -5.04 6.88 14.20
N PRO A 54 -5.90 7.01 15.22
CA PRO A 54 -6.83 8.13 15.27
C PRO A 54 -6.07 9.42 15.54
N ASN A 55 -6.15 10.36 14.60
CA ASN A 55 -5.54 11.67 14.70
C ASN A 55 -6.28 12.60 13.74
N ALA A 56 -7.41 13.14 14.18
CA ALA A 56 -8.25 13.97 13.33
C ALA A 56 -7.53 15.21 12.80
N ALA A 57 -6.61 15.76 13.60
CA ALA A 57 -5.90 16.98 13.20
C ALA A 57 -4.99 16.77 11.99
N ARG A 58 -4.47 15.55 11.81
CA ARG A 58 -3.56 15.24 10.71
C ARG A 58 -4.17 14.31 9.67
N ALA A 59 -5.40 13.86 9.87
CA ALA A 59 -6.05 12.96 8.93
C ALA A 59 -6.13 13.59 7.54
N GLY A 60 -5.75 12.81 6.52
CA GLY A 60 -5.72 13.29 5.14
C GLY A 60 -4.35 13.78 4.69
N ALA A 61 -3.42 14.01 5.60
CA ALA A 61 -2.09 14.51 5.25
C ALA A 61 -1.07 13.41 4.98
N GLY A 62 -1.43 12.16 5.20
CA GLY A 62 -0.52 11.04 5.01
C GLY A 62 -0.22 10.77 3.54
N ARG A 63 1.03 10.38 3.25
CA ARG A 63 1.46 10.01 1.90
C ARG A 63 2.39 8.83 1.99
N ILE A 64 2.02 7.73 1.33
CA ILE A 64 2.81 6.51 1.31
C ILE A 64 2.84 5.98 -0.12
N THR A 65 3.99 5.48 -0.55
CA THR A 65 4.10 4.83 -1.86
C THR A 65 4.68 3.43 -1.65
N PHE A 66 3.97 2.45 -2.19
CA PHE A 66 4.46 1.08 -2.22
C PHE A 66 5.01 0.78 -3.61
N ALA A 67 6.20 0.22 -3.68
CA ALA A 67 6.68 -0.36 -4.92
C ALA A 67 5.98 -1.72 -5.09
N VAL A 68 5.47 -1.98 -6.28
CA VAL A 68 4.67 -3.18 -6.53
C VAL A 68 5.11 -3.88 -7.80
N ALA A 69 4.76 -5.16 -7.90
CA ALA A 69 4.82 -5.94 -9.12
C ALA A 69 3.39 -6.40 -9.41
N GLY A 70 3.00 -6.39 -10.69
CA GLY A 70 1.66 -6.81 -11.07
C GLY A 70 0.60 -5.77 -10.76
N LEU A 71 0.86 -4.52 -11.12
CA LEU A 71 -0.05 -3.42 -10.84
C LEU A 71 -1.47 -3.65 -11.38
N ASP A 72 -1.58 -4.16 -12.60
CA ASP A 72 -2.91 -4.34 -13.21
C ASP A 72 -3.78 -5.30 -12.40
N ALA A 73 -3.22 -6.42 -11.96
CA ALA A 73 -3.94 -7.38 -11.13
C ALA A 73 -4.32 -6.78 -9.78
N LEU A 74 -3.42 -5.98 -9.22
CA LEU A 74 -3.69 -5.29 -7.96
C LEU A 74 -4.87 -4.32 -8.10
N LEU A 75 -4.90 -3.54 -9.17
CA LEU A 75 -5.99 -2.59 -9.40
C LEU A 75 -7.33 -3.31 -9.65
N GLU A 76 -7.29 -4.46 -10.32
CA GLU A 76 -8.51 -5.28 -10.49
C GLU A 76 -9.03 -5.77 -9.13
N ARG A 77 -8.13 -6.18 -8.25
CA ARG A 77 -8.51 -6.63 -6.91
C ARG A 77 -9.13 -5.48 -6.11
N LEU A 78 -8.56 -4.28 -6.22
CA LEU A 78 -9.11 -3.11 -5.53
C LEU A 78 -10.50 -2.76 -6.08
N ALA A 79 -10.68 -2.85 -7.39
CA ALA A 79 -11.98 -2.59 -8.02
C ALA A 79 -13.05 -3.56 -7.51
N ALA A 80 -12.67 -4.83 -7.31
CA ALA A 80 -13.59 -5.82 -6.76
C ALA A 80 -13.99 -5.47 -5.31
N GLN A 81 -13.15 -4.73 -4.61
CA GLN A 81 -13.43 -4.23 -3.26
C GLN A 81 -14.07 -2.85 -3.25
N ARG A 82 -14.44 -2.34 -4.43
CA ARG A 82 -15.05 -1.01 -4.60
C ARG A 82 -14.13 0.12 -4.14
N ILE A 83 -12.84 -0.06 -4.36
CA ILE A 83 -11.85 0.98 -4.10
C ILE A 83 -11.43 1.56 -5.44
N GLU A 84 -11.68 2.85 -5.62
CA GLU A 84 -11.34 3.56 -6.85
C GLU A 84 -9.91 4.07 -6.77
N HIS A 85 -9.34 4.34 -7.93
CA HIS A 85 -8.01 4.91 -8.04
C HIS A 85 -8.01 6.02 -9.08
N GLU A 86 -7.01 6.89 -9.00
CA GLU A 86 -6.81 7.93 -10.01
C GLU A 86 -6.23 7.32 -11.27
N PRO A 87 -6.20 8.06 -12.38
CA PRO A 87 -5.59 7.56 -13.61
C PRO A 87 -4.13 7.17 -13.40
N ILE A 88 -3.71 6.11 -14.09
CA ILE A 88 -2.33 5.67 -14.04
C ILE A 88 -1.46 6.66 -14.80
N GLU A 89 -0.37 7.12 -14.18
CA GLU A 89 0.63 7.94 -14.84
C GLU A 89 1.81 7.05 -15.21
N THR A 90 2.26 7.15 -16.45
CA THR A 90 3.46 6.45 -16.89
C THR A 90 4.57 7.48 -17.07
N TYR A 91 5.62 7.34 -16.30
CA TYR A 91 6.75 8.25 -16.36
C TYR A 91 7.69 7.89 -17.52
N SER A 92 8.55 8.83 -17.90
CA SER A 92 9.46 8.64 -19.03
C SER A 92 10.42 7.45 -18.85
N ASN A 93 10.70 7.08 -17.59
CA ASN A 93 11.55 5.93 -17.29
C ASN A 93 10.78 4.61 -17.27
N GLY A 94 9.47 4.63 -17.59
CA GLY A 94 8.64 3.43 -17.64
C GLY A 94 7.97 3.05 -16.34
N VAL A 95 8.19 3.79 -15.27
CA VAL A 95 7.49 3.56 -14.01
C VAL A 95 6.03 3.94 -14.17
N ARG A 96 5.13 3.07 -13.74
CA ARG A 96 3.70 3.38 -13.70
C ARG A 96 3.31 3.70 -12.26
N HIS A 97 2.69 4.83 -12.07
CA HIS A 97 2.33 5.36 -10.77
C HIS A 97 0.82 5.61 -10.68
N VAL A 98 0.22 5.23 -9.58
CA VAL A 98 -1.21 5.46 -9.37
C VAL A 98 -1.49 5.80 -7.93
N ASN A 99 -2.36 6.78 -7.71
CA ASN A 99 -2.80 7.17 -6.37
C ASN A 99 -4.15 6.55 -6.02
N VAL A 100 -4.27 6.15 -4.76
CA VAL A 100 -5.53 5.74 -4.16
C VAL A 100 -5.71 6.62 -2.91
N SER A 101 -6.90 7.16 -2.72
CA SER A 101 -7.20 7.96 -1.52
C SER A 101 -7.98 7.13 -0.52
N ASP A 102 -7.56 7.14 0.74
CA ASP A 102 -8.34 6.51 1.79
C ASP A 102 -9.53 7.41 2.17
N PRO A 103 -10.39 7.02 3.12
CA PRO A 103 -11.58 7.82 3.46
C PRO A 103 -11.27 9.25 3.91
N ASP A 104 -10.10 9.52 4.45
CA ASP A 104 -9.69 10.85 4.88
C ASP A 104 -8.97 11.63 3.80
N GLY A 105 -8.65 11.01 2.67
CA GLY A 105 -7.86 11.62 1.62
C GLY A 105 -6.37 11.43 1.77
N ASN A 106 -5.92 10.54 2.68
CA ASN A 106 -4.51 10.16 2.71
C ASN A 106 -4.16 9.47 1.39
N ALA A 107 -3.01 9.83 0.82
CA ALA A 107 -2.59 9.30 -0.47
C ALA A 107 -1.79 8.01 -0.27
N ILE A 108 -2.33 6.91 -0.77
CA ILE A 108 -1.66 5.62 -0.75
C ILE A 108 -1.39 5.26 -2.21
N ALA A 109 -0.14 5.36 -2.62
CA ALA A 109 0.22 5.22 -4.02
C ALA A 109 0.93 3.90 -4.29
N PHE A 110 0.87 3.48 -5.54
CA PHE A 110 1.64 2.34 -6.04
C PHE A 110 2.57 2.82 -7.15
N ALA A 111 3.78 2.30 -7.15
CA ALA A 111 4.73 2.55 -8.21
C ALA A 111 5.24 1.19 -8.72
N GLU A 112 5.05 0.94 -10.00
CA GLU A 112 5.51 -0.31 -10.61
C GLU A 112 6.67 0.02 -11.56
N PRO A 113 7.90 -0.38 -11.22
CA PRO A 113 9.02 -0.23 -12.14
C PRO A 113 8.83 -1.12 -13.37
N PRO A 114 9.36 -0.73 -14.54
CA PRO A 114 9.23 -1.57 -15.74
C PRO A 114 9.82 -2.96 -15.55
N ASP A 115 10.91 -3.07 -14.79
CA ASP A 115 11.53 -4.36 -14.51
C ASP A 115 10.65 -5.25 -13.64
N ALA A 116 9.87 -4.65 -12.74
CA ALA A 116 8.95 -5.41 -11.87
C ALA A 116 7.82 -6.03 -12.68
N ALA A 117 7.31 -5.35 -13.70
CA ALA A 117 6.28 -5.89 -14.58
C ALA A 117 6.80 -7.12 -15.31
N SER A 118 8.00 -7.03 -15.88
CA SER A 118 8.65 -8.15 -16.55
C SER A 118 8.97 -9.29 -15.59
N ALA A 119 9.50 -8.94 -14.42
CA ALA A 119 9.83 -9.92 -13.40
C ALA A 119 8.61 -10.67 -12.90
N SER A 120 7.48 -9.97 -12.73
CA SER A 120 6.24 -10.58 -12.31
C SER A 120 5.76 -11.62 -13.32
N ALA A 121 5.82 -11.28 -14.60
CA ALA A 121 5.44 -12.20 -15.66
C ALA A 121 6.35 -13.42 -15.71
N ARG A 122 7.64 -13.23 -15.52
CA ARG A 122 8.60 -14.33 -15.49
C ARG A 122 8.48 -15.18 -14.23
N SER A 123 8.21 -14.55 -13.09
CA SER A 123 8.08 -15.26 -11.81
C SER A 123 6.98 -16.28 -11.83
N ALA A 124 5.91 -16.02 -12.58
CA ALA A 124 4.82 -16.96 -12.71
C ALA A 124 5.30 -18.28 -13.34
N GLY A 125 6.35 -18.23 -14.14
CA GLY A 125 6.88 -19.42 -14.79
C GLY A 125 8.18 -19.96 -14.20
N THR A 126 9.08 -19.09 -13.79
CA THR A 126 10.44 -19.48 -13.46
C THR A 126 10.88 -19.17 -12.04
N GLY A 127 10.24 -18.21 -11.40
CA GLY A 127 10.73 -17.73 -10.12
C GLY A 127 12.07 -17.01 -10.24
N ALA A 128 12.35 -16.41 -11.35
CA ALA A 128 13.63 -15.76 -11.60
C ALA A 128 13.86 -14.61 -10.65
N SER A 129 15.08 -14.47 -10.16
CA SER A 129 15.47 -13.35 -9.34
C SER A 129 15.69 -12.12 -10.21
N SER A 130 15.73 -11.03 -9.59
CA SER A 130 15.95 -9.76 -10.24
C SER A 130 17.29 -9.66 -10.91
#